data_68bcd79d1a61fd8bcdb56dca334cdf1c
#
_entry.id   68bcd79d1a61fd8bcdb56dca334cdf1c
#
_cell.length_a   1.000
_cell.length_b   1.000
_cell.length_c   1.000
_cell.angle_alpha   90.00
_cell.angle_beta   90.00
_cell.angle_gamma   90.00
#
_symmetry.space_group_name_H-M   'P 1'
#
loop_
_entity.id
_entity.type
_entity.pdbx_description
1 polymer ?
#
loop_
_entity_poly.entity_id
_entity_poly.type
_entity_poly.pdbx_seq_one_letter_code
_entity_poly.pdbx_strand_id
1 'polypeptide(L)'
;MTKGRIVQVMGPVVDVEFDSIEDLPFIKDALEVDNGGKRCVMEVAQHVGNNTARCIMLASSDGLYKGMEVTATGAGIKVPVGDQTLGRLFNVLGETIDDKEKISEDTEHWVIHRKAPSFEEQSPAVEVLETGIKVIDLLTP
;
A
#
# COMPACT_ATOMS: atom_id res chain seq x y z
N MET A 1 -11.71 12.97 -2.70
CA MET A 1 -10.96 11.90 -3.41
C MET A 1 -10.74 12.37 -4.82
N THR A 2 -9.51 12.51 -5.22
CA THR A 2 -9.12 13.00 -6.54
C THR A 2 -9.16 11.84 -7.54
N LYS A 3 -9.59 12.12 -8.77
CA LYS A 3 -9.70 11.11 -9.82
C LYS A 3 -8.64 11.37 -10.89
N GLY A 4 -8.07 10.29 -11.40
CA GLY A 4 -7.16 10.28 -12.53
C GLY A 4 -7.56 9.24 -13.56
N ARG A 5 -6.81 9.16 -14.63
CA ARG A 5 -7.03 8.18 -15.72
C ARG A 5 -5.72 7.49 -16.10
N ILE A 6 -5.80 6.20 -16.34
CA ILE A 6 -4.68 5.44 -16.85
C ILE A 6 -4.32 5.94 -18.27
N VAL A 7 -3.09 6.35 -18.47
CA VAL A 7 -2.56 6.74 -19.77
C VAL A 7 -1.66 5.68 -20.39
N GLN A 8 -1.00 4.88 -19.55
CA GLN A 8 -0.10 3.80 -20.01
C GLN A 8 -0.04 2.67 -18.99
N VAL A 9 0.05 1.44 -19.47
CA VAL A 9 0.29 0.23 -18.68
C VAL A 9 1.50 -0.49 -19.25
N MET A 10 2.50 -0.76 -18.40
CA MET A 10 3.75 -1.43 -18.76
C MET A 10 4.08 -2.51 -17.72
N GLY A 11 3.45 -3.69 -17.86
CA GLY A 11 3.57 -4.73 -16.84
C GLY A 11 3.05 -4.22 -15.48
N PRO A 12 3.84 -4.25 -14.41
CA PRO A 12 3.42 -3.77 -13.09
C PRO A 12 3.44 -2.24 -12.94
N VAL A 13 3.93 -1.52 -13.95
CA VAL A 13 4.04 -0.06 -13.91
C VAL A 13 2.88 0.55 -14.67
N VAL A 14 2.17 1.48 -14.03
CA VAL A 14 1.00 2.17 -14.58
C VAL A 14 1.20 3.67 -14.44
N ASP A 15 1.06 4.40 -15.54
CA ASP A 15 1.08 5.86 -15.53
C ASP A 15 -0.36 6.38 -15.49
N VAL A 16 -0.63 7.25 -14.52
CA VAL A 16 -1.96 7.83 -14.27
C VAL A 16 -1.87 9.34 -14.39
N GLU A 17 -2.69 9.92 -15.26
CA GLU A 17 -2.80 11.37 -15.48
C GLU A 17 -3.95 11.94 -14.65
N PHE A 18 -3.70 13.09 -14.03
CA PHE A 18 -4.68 13.87 -13.25
C PHE A 18 -5.00 15.18 -13.97
N ASP A 19 -6.15 15.79 -13.65
CA ASP A 19 -6.62 16.99 -14.34
C ASP A 19 -5.71 18.19 -14.08
N SER A 20 -5.09 18.28 -12.90
CA SER A 20 -4.17 19.36 -12.55
C SER A 20 -2.98 18.89 -11.71
N ILE A 21 -1.98 19.73 -11.59
CA ILE A 21 -0.82 19.52 -10.70
C ILE A 21 -1.22 19.45 -9.22
N GLU A 22 -2.26 20.19 -8.86
CA GLU A 22 -2.78 20.24 -7.48
C GLU A 22 -3.52 18.96 -7.09
N ASP A 23 -3.99 18.22 -8.08
CA ASP A 23 -4.67 16.93 -7.93
C ASP A 23 -3.72 15.73 -7.84
N LEU A 24 -2.42 15.94 -8.12
CA LEU A 24 -1.44 14.87 -8.05
C LEU A 24 -1.33 14.31 -6.61
N PRO A 25 -1.51 13.00 -6.43
CA PRO A 25 -1.28 12.36 -5.15
C PRO A 25 0.19 12.45 -4.73
N PHE A 26 0.44 12.39 -3.44
CA PHE A 26 1.83 12.36 -2.94
C PHE A 26 2.51 11.02 -3.30
N ILE A 27 3.84 11.08 -3.39
CA ILE A 27 4.64 9.85 -3.52
C ILE A 27 4.37 8.96 -2.31
N LYS A 28 4.13 7.67 -2.55
CA LYS A 28 3.70 6.62 -1.61
C LYS A 28 2.22 6.64 -1.25
N ASP A 29 1.42 7.50 -1.85
CA ASP A 29 -0.03 7.39 -1.74
C ASP A 29 -0.54 6.16 -2.51
N ALA A 30 -1.60 5.58 -1.99
CA ALA A 30 -2.30 4.48 -2.63
C ALA A 30 -3.37 5.01 -3.61
N LEU A 31 -3.41 4.41 -4.77
CA LEU A 31 -4.45 4.63 -5.79
C LEU A 31 -5.23 3.34 -6.00
N GLU A 32 -6.50 3.47 -6.32
CA GLU A 32 -7.40 2.35 -6.54
C GLU A 32 -8.01 2.41 -7.95
N VAL A 33 -8.11 1.26 -8.57
CA VAL A 33 -8.79 1.08 -9.86
C VAL A 33 -9.70 -0.13 -9.77
N ASP A 34 -10.91 0.00 -10.28
CA ASP A 34 -11.83 -1.13 -10.44
C ASP A 34 -11.56 -1.83 -11.77
N ASN A 35 -11.12 -3.07 -11.68
CA ASN A 35 -10.86 -3.94 -12.81
C ASN A 35 -11.96 -5.00 -12.93
N GLY A 36 -13.11 -4.62 -13.47
CA GLY A 36 -14.23 -5.53 -13.66
C GLY A 36 -14.84 -6.09 -12.37
N GLY A 37 -14.97 -5.25 -11.34
CA GLY A 37 -15.47 -5.61 -10.02
C GLY A 37 -14.37 -6.10 -9.05
N LYS A 38 -13.12 -6.16 -9.50
CA LYS A 38 -11.96 -6.46 -8.67
C LYS A 38 -11.22 -5.16 -8.33
N ARG A 39 -11.17 -4.83 -7.04
CA ARG A 39 -10.37 -3.71 -6.55
C ARG A 39 -8.88 -4.02 -6.72
N CYS A 40 -8.18 -3.21 -7.50
CA CYS A 40 -6.74 -3.29 -7.66
C CYS A 40 -6.12 -2.02 -7.06
N VAL A 41 -5.03 -2.19 -6.33
CA VAL A 41 -4.32 -1.10 -5.66
C VAL A 41 -2.94 -0.94 -6.26
N MET A 42 -2.52 0.31 -6.42
CA MET A 42 -1.18 0.70 -6.84
C MET A 42 -0.63 1.79 -5.95
N GLU A 43 0.67 1.88 -5.84
CA GLU A 43 1.37 2.90 -5.06
C GLU A 43 2.07 3.90 -5.98
N VAL A 44 1.98 5.19 -5.67
CA VAL A 44 2.68 6.25 -6.40
C VAL A 44 4.18 6.16 -6.12
N ALA A 45 4.96 5.84 -7.15
CA ALA A 45 6.41 5.73 -7.07
C ALA A 45 7.12 7.05 -7.38
N GLN A 46 6.65 7.79 -8.39
CA GLN A 46 7.23 9.07 -8.77
C GLN A 46 6.27 9.91 -9.61
N HIS A 47 6.52 11.20 -9.71
CA HIS A 47 5.90 12.11 -10.68
C HIS A 47 6.78 12.21 -11.92
N VAL A 48 6.20 12.00 -13.11
CA VAL A 48 6.94 11.99 -14.39
C VAL A 48 6.73 13.26 -15.22
N GLY A 49 6.02 14.25 -14.66
CA GLY A 49 5.66 15.51 -15.33
C GLY A 49 4.28 15.46 -15.97
N ASN A 50 3.81 16.61 -16.51
CA ASN A 50 2.51 16.75 -17.18
C ASN A 50 1.34 16.15 -16.38
N ASN A 51 1.25 16.45 -15.07
CA ASN A 51 0.21 15.95 -14.15
C ASN A 51 0.13 14.42 -14.10
N THR A 52 1.22 13.71 -14.42
CA THR A 52 1.25 12.25 -14.48
C THR A 52 2.04 11.67 -13.31
N ALA A 53 1.42 10.76 -12.60
CA ALA A 53 2.03 9.93 -11.57
C ALA A 53 2.35 8.54 -12.13
N ARG A 54 3.57 8.08 -11.92
CA ARG A 54 3.98 6.71 -12.18
C ARG A 54 3.77 5.87 -10.96
N CYS A 55 3.00 4.80 -11.11
CA CYS A 55 2.57 3.94 -10.04
C CYS A 55 3.04 2.51 -10.26
N ILE A 56 3.20 1.78 -9.15
CA ILE A 56 3.54 0.36 -9.14
C ILE A 56 2.35 -0.42 -8.63
N MET A 57 1.88 -1.39 -9.41
CA MET A 57 0.79 -2.28 -9.05
C MET A 57 1.21 -3.23 -7.93
N LEU A 58 0.34 -3.40 -6.93
CA LEU A 58 0.49 -4.41 -5.87
C LEU A 58 -0.27 -5.70 -6.17
N ALA A 59 -0.94 -5.74 -7.32
CA ALA A 59 -1.64 -6.90 -7.86
C ALA A 59 -1.32 -7.04 -9.35
N SER A 60 -1.84 -8.09 -10.00
CA SER A 60 -1.72 -8.20 -11.45
C SER A 60 -2.35 -6.99 -12.15
N SER A 61 -1.68 -6.50 -13.20
CA SER A 61 -2.19 -5.47 -14.09
C SER A 61 -3.03 -6.03 -15.25
N ASP A 62 -3.25 -7.34 -15.28
CA ASP A 62 -4.03 -8.00 -16.33
C ASP A 62 -5.46 -7.42 -16.38
N GLY A 63 -5.89 -7.03 -17.58
CA GLY A 63 -7.20 -6.41 -17.79
C GLY A 63 -7.22 -4.89 -17.64
N LEU A 64 -6.17 -4.26 -17.15
CA LEU A 64 -6.08 -2.79 -17.14
C LEU A 64 -5.80 -2.24 -18.53
N TYR A 65 -6.46 -1.15 -18.88
CA TYR A 65 -6.30 -0.48 -20.16
C TYR A 65 -6.31 1.05 -20.01
N LYS A 66 -5.81 1.71 -21.04
CA LYS A 66 -5.80 3.17 -21.11
C LYS A 66 -7.21 3.75 -21.04
N GLY A 67 -7.39 4.79 -20.22
CA GLY A 67 -8.66 5.49 -20.04
C GLY A 67 -9.48 5.02 -18.83
N MET A 68 -9.08 3.94 -18.14
CA MET A 68 -9.74 3.54 -16.89
C MET A 68 -9.60 4.62 -15.84
N GLU A 69 -10.67 4.87 -15.09
CA GLU A 69 -10.68 5.79 -13.97
C GLU A 69 -9.94 5.20 -12.78
N VAL A 70 -9.12 6.03 -12.15
CA VAL A 70 -8.35 5.71 -10.94
C VAL A 70 -8.72 6.71 -9.86
N THR A 71 -8.88 6.25 -8.64
CA THR A 71 -9.21 7.09 -7.49
C THR A 71 -8.02 7.16 -6.53
N ALA A 72 -7.58 8.38 -6.20
CA ALA A 72 -6.58 8.60 -5.17
C ALA A 72 -7.23 8.49 -3.78
N THR A 73 -6.64 7.67 -2.89
CA THR A 73 -7.17 7.48 -1.53
C THR A 73 -6.82 8.64 -0.59
N GLY A 74 -5.80 9.45 -0.96
CA GLY A 74 -5.27 10.55 -0.15
C GLY A 74 -4.44 10.08 1.04
N ALA A 75 -4.02 8.83 1.05
CA ALA A 75 -3.17 8.25 2.08
C ALA A 75 -2.33 7.10 1.51
N GLY A 76 -1.24 6.77 2.19
CA GLY A 76 -0.48 5.55 1.90
C GLY A 76 -1.24 4.28 2.28
N ILE A 77 -0.69 3.14 1.86
CA ILE A 77 -1.23 1.82 2.19
C ILE A 77 -1.24 1.65 3.71
N LYS A 78 -2.37 1.20 4.24
CA LYS A 78 -2.56 0.92 5.67
C LYS A 78 -2.74 -0.57 5.88
N VAL A 79 -2.16 -1.07 6.97
CA VAL A 79 -2.29 -2.47 7.40
C VAL A 79 -2.78 -2.53 8.85
N PRO A 80 -3.55 -3.54 9.22
CA PRO A 80 -3.98 -3.72 10.60
C PRO A 80 -2.79 -4.02 11.50
N VAL A 81 -2.85 -3.54 12.75
CA VAL A 81 -1.80 -3.75 13.76
C VAL A 81 -2.43 -4.17 15.10
N GLY A 82 -1.61 -4.71 16.00
CA GLY A 82 -2.03 -5.12 17.34
C GLY A 82 -2.29 -6.62 17.48
N ASP A 83 -2.75 -7.04 18.65
CA ASP A 83 -2.88 -8.45 19.03
C ASP A 83 -3.82 -9.26 18.13
N GLN A 84 -4.79 -8.60 17.50
CA GLN A 84 -5.73 -9.24 16.57
C GLN A 84 -5.06 -9.75 15.28
N THR A 85 -3.83 -9.33 15.01
CA THR A 85 -3.05 -9.77 13.85
C THR A 85 -2.24 -11.04 14.12
N LEU A 86 -2.08 -11.42 15.37
CA LEU A 86 -1.27 -12.58 15.76
C LEU A 86 -1.89 -13.88 15.25
N GLY A 87 -1.07 -14.73 14.65
CA GLY A 87 -1.49 -16.03 14.11
C GLY A 87 -2.45 -15.93 12.93
N ARG A 88 -2.47 -14.78 12.23
CA ARG A 88 -3.29 -14.51 11.04
C ARG A 88 -2.41 -14.45 9.79
N LEU A 89 -3.04 -14.64 8.64
CA LEU A 89 -2.40 -14.56 7.33
C LEU A 89 -3.02 -13.42 6.53
N PHE A 90 -2.17 -12.53 6.01
CA PHE A 90 -2.59 -11.34 5.28
C PHE A 90 -2.00 -11.30 3.87
N ASN A 91 -2.73 -10.64 2.97
CA ASN A 91 -2.16 -10.19 1.71
C ASN A 91 -1.37 -8.88 1.89
N VAL A 92 -0.78 -8.38 0.81
CA VAL A 92 0.03 -7.14 0.82
C VAL A 92 -0.78 -5.87 1.16
N LEU A 93 -2.10 -5.94 1.14
CA LEU A 93 -3.01 -4.84 1.49
C LEU A 93 -3.51 -4.93 2.93
N GLY A 94 -3.05 -5.93 3.71
CA GLY A 94 -3.53 -6.17 5.07
C GLY A 94 -4.89 -6.84 5.17
N GLU A 95 -5.41 -7.39 4.08
CA GLU A 95 -6.65 -8.15 4.09
C GLU A 95 -6.38 -9.61 4.49
N THR A 96 -7.23 -10.20 5.33
CA THR A 96 -7.08 -11.58 5.79
C THR A 96 -7.34 -12.57 4.66
N ILE A 97 -6.45 -13.58 4.51
CA ILE A 97 -6.54 -14.66 3.51
C ILE A 97 -6.46 -16.05 4.14
N ASP A 98 -6.77 -16.17 5.43
CA ASP A 98 -6.63 -17.39 6.23
C ASP A 98 -7.96 -18.11 6.48
N ASP A 99 -9.02 -17.78 5.74
CA ASP A 99 -10.38 -18.33 5.85
C ASP A 99 -11.01 -18.24 7.25
N LYS A 100 -10.42 -17.42 8.15
CA LYS A 100 -10.98 -17.13 9.47
C LYS A 100 -11.88 -15.89 9.42
N GLU A 101 -12.52 -15.57 10.54
CA GLU A 101 -13.31 -14.34 10.68
C GLU A 101 -12.50 -13.10 10.30
N LYS A 102 -13.15 -12.15 9.65
CA LYS A 102 -12.50 -10.87 9.31
C LYS A 102 -12.09 -10.15 10.59
N ILE A 103 -10.98 -9.44 10.51
CA ILE A 103 -10.55 -8.54 11.60
C ILE A 103 -11.62 -7.46 11.78
N SER A 104 -11.85 -7.06 13.03
CA SER A 104 -12.80 -5.99 13.37
C SER A 104 -12.45 -4.70 12.64
N GLU A 105 -13.46 -3.98 12.18
CA GLU A 105 -13.29 -2.65 11.57
C GLU A 105 -12.71 -1.62 12.54
N ASP A 106 -12.87 -1.85 13.85
CA ASP A 106 -12.31 -1.01 14.92
C ASP A 106 -10.81 -1.24 15.15
N THR A 107 -10.18 -2.22 14.45
CA THR A 107 -8.76 -2.50 14.59
C THR A 107 -7.92 -1.32 14.13
N GLU A 108 -6.92 -0.98 14.92
CA GLU A 108 -5.97 0.08 14.56
C GLU A 108 -5.22 -0.28 13.27
N HIS A 109 -5.08 0.71 12.37
CA HIS A 109 -4.37 0.56 11.10
C HIS A 109 -3.23 1.57 11.01
N TRP A 110 -2.05 1.10 10.66
CA TRP A 110 -0.89 1.93 10.44
C TRP A 110 -0.51 2.01 8.95
N VAL A 111 -0.05 3.19 8.53
CA VAL A 111 0.56 3.36 7.22
C VAL A 111 1.89 2.62 7.19
N ILE A 112 2.16 1.86 6.12
CA ILE A 112 3.40 1.06 6.00
C ILE A 112 4.66 1.93 5.89
N HIS A 113 4.54 3.14 5.34
CA HIS A 113 5.63 4.11 5.24
C HIS A 113 5.63 5.03 6.47
N ARG A 114 6.28 4.61 7.53
CA ARG A 114 6.41 5.37 8.78
C ARG A 114 7.85 5.82 8.99
N LYS A 115 8.00 6.95 9.70
CA LYS A 115 9.31 7.35 10.22
C LYS A 115 9.69 6.39 11.37
N ALA A 116 10.99 6.13 11.50
CA ALA A 116 11.50 5.43 12.67
C ALA A 116 11.16 6.23 13.95
N PRO A 117 10.98 5.55 15.11
CA PRO A 117 10.79 6.23 16.39
C PRO A 117 11.93 7.20 16.67
N SER A 118 11.59 8.34 17.28
CA SER A 118 12.60 9.29 17.76
C SER A 118 13.40 8.67 18.92
N PHE A 119 14.56 9.22 19.22
CA PHE A 119 15.42 8.74 20.32
C PHE A 119 14.69 8.75 21.67
N GLU A 120 13.79 9.72 21.88
CA GLU A 120 13.00 9.85 23.11
C GLU A 120 11.93 8.77 23.25
N GLU A 121 11.44 8.23 22.12
CA GLU A 121 10.43 7.17 22.09
C GLU A 121 11.02 5.77 22.17
N GLN A 122 12.34 5.63 22.09
CA GLN A 122 13.00 4.34 22.13
C GLN A 122 13.07 3.81 23.56
N SER A 123 12.71 2.53 23.75
CA SER A 123 12.93 1.85 25.02
C SER A 123 14.42 1.63 25.26
N PRO A 124 14.95 1.91 26.47
CA PRO A 124 16.32 1.56 26.82
C PRO A 124 16.53 0.05 27.02
N ALA A 125 15.46 -0.72 27.13
CA ALA A 125 15.52 -2.17 27.26
C ALA A 125 15.66 -2.82 25.89
N VAL A 126 16.61 -3.77 25.78
CA VAL A 126 16.77 -4.58 24.56
C VAL A 126 15.84 -5.78 24.68
N GLU A 127 14.84 -5.84 23.81
CA GLU A 127 13.94 -6.99 23.68
C GLU A 127 14.18 -7.65 22.33
N VAL A 128 14.38 -8.96 22.33
CA VAL A 128 14.56 -9.74 21.08
C VAL A 128 13.20 -10.08 20.51
N LEU A 129 12.96 -9.67 19.25
CA LEU A 129 11.77 -10.05 18.50
C LEU A 129 12.07 -11.28 17.64
N GLU A 130 11.57 -12.44 18.07
CA GLU A 130 11.66 -13.67 17.29
C GLU A 130 10.61 -13.66 16.18
N THR A 131 11.04 -13.55 14.92
CA THR A 131 10.14 -13.50 13.77
C THR A 131 9.71 -14.90 13.30
N GLY A 132 10.45 -15.95 13.68
CA GLY A 132 10.29 -17.31 13.15
C GLY A 132 10.87 -17.50 11.74
N ILE A 133 11.40 -16.45 11.13
CA ILE A 133 12.07 -16.51 9.83
C ILE A 133 13.56 -16.71 10.07
N LYS A 134 14.05 -17.94 9.88
CA LYS A 134 15.42 -18.34 10.22
C LYS A 134 16.51 -17.40 9.72
N VAL A 135 16.36 -16.89 8.49
CA VAL A 135 17.35 -16.00 7.89
C VAL A 135 17.40 -14.65 8.63
N ILE A 136 16.25 -14.10 8.99
CA ILE A 136 16.17 -12.84 9.73
C ILE A 136 16.71 -13.02 11.13
N ASP A 137 16.19 -14.01 11.87
CA ASP A 137 16.56 -14.23 13.28
C ASP A 137 18.03 -14.59 13.47
N LEU A 138 18.67 -15.19 12.45
CA LEU A 138 20.08 -15.57 12.50
C LEU A 138 21.03 -14.43 12.11
N LEU A 139 20.67 -13.60 11.14
CA LEU A 139 21.55 -12.57 10.57
C LEU A 139 21.36 -11.18 11.20
N THR A 140 20.19 -10.93 11.79
CA THR A 140 19.82 -9.65 12.41
C THR A 140 19.08 -9.88 13.74
N PRO A 141 19.75 -10.51 14.72
CA PRO A 141 19.15 -10.81 16.03
C PRO A 141 18.83 -9.55 16.83
#